data_283738608c9eb1741fea5bc4ea4076e0
#
_entry.id   283738608c9eb1741fea5bc4ea4076e0
#
_cell.length_a   1.000
_cell.length_b   1.000
_cell.length_c   1.000
_cell.angle_alpha   90.00
_cell.angle_beta   90.00
_cell.angle_gamma   90.00
#
_symmetry.space_group_name_H-M   'P 1'
#
loop_
_entity.id
_entity.type
_entity.pdbx_description
1 polymer ?
#
loop_
_entity_poly.entity_id
_entity_poly.type
_entity_poly.pdbx_seq_one_letter_code
_entity_poly.pdbx_strand_id
1 'polypeptide(L)' 'MSLDSTVATARTGTKSLRATVPEGIVAFLELQVGDKLLWKMDIQEGERIVIVRKSKPARGQKLKR' A
#
# COMPACT_ATOMS: atom_id res chain seq x y z
N MET A 1 -4.19 -3.72 -16.39
CA MET A 1 -4.35 -5.00 -15.68
C MET A 1 -4.64 -4.73 -14.21
N SER A 2 -5.55 -5.46 -13.65
CA SER A 2 -5.88 -5.25 -12.25
C SER A 2 -5.78 -6.56 -11.48
N LEU A 3 -5.45 -6.41 -10.21
CA LEU A 3 -5.31 -7.52 -9.29
C LEU A 3 -6.19 -7.24 -8.09
N ASP A 4 -6.65 -8.28 -7.43
CA ASP A 4 -7.47 -8.05 -6.27
C ASP A 4 -7.10 -9.02 -5.16
N SER A 5 -7.58 -8.70 -3.96
CA SER A 5 -7.47 -9.59 -2.82
C SER A 5 -8.62 -9.27 -1.88
N THR A 6 -8.86 -10.19 -0.97
CA THR A 6 -10.01 -10.05 -0.07
C THR A 6 -9.57 -9.39 1.23
N VAL A 7 -10.40 -8.44 1.68
CA VAL A 7 -10.16 -7.77 2.95
C VAL A 7 -10.60 -8.66 4.09
N ALA A 8 -9.81 -8.70 5.14
CA ALA A 8 -10.12 -9.48 6.33
C ALA A 8 -9.86 -8.64 7.57
N THR A 9 -10.37 -9.10 8.70
CA THR A 9 -10.14 -8.41 9.96
C THR A 9 -8.69 -8.58 10.37
N ALA A 10 -8.00 -7.47 10.64
CA ALA A 10 -6.61 -7.54 11.04
C ALA A 10 -6.47 -8.01 12.47
N ARG A 11 -7.39 -7.56 13.33
CA ARG A 11 -7.32 -7.90 14.74
C ARG A 11 -8.70 -7.76 15.36
N THR A 12 -9.06 -8.71 16.20
CA THR A 12 -10.34 -8.66 16.87
C THR A 12 -10.46 -7.40 17.70
N GLY A 13 -11.61 -6.75 17.60
CA GLY A 13 -11.88 -5.58 18.42
C GLY A 13 -11.36 -4.28 17.86
N THR A 14 -10.77 -4.29 16.68
CA THR A 14 -10.30 -3.05 16.06
C THR A 14 -11.01 -2.83 14.74
N LYS A 15 -10.87 -1.62 14.22
CA LYS A 15 -11.43 -1.31 12.90
C LYS A 15 -10.40 -1.49 11.80
N SER A 16 -9.20 -1.93 12.16
CA SER A 16 -8.17 -2.16 11.17
C SER A 16 -8.45 -3.42 10.38
N LEU A 17 -8.21 -3.36 9.10
CA LEU A 17 -8.42 -4.48 8.21
C LEU A 17 -7.11 -4.82 7.52
N ARG A 18 -7.05 -6.01 6.97
CA ARG A 18 -5.86 -6.44 6.25
C ARG A 18 -6.27 -7.06 4.93
N ALA A 19 -5.35 -7.05 4.00
CA ALA A 19 -5.55 -7.72 2.72
C ALA A 19 -4.18 -8.10 2.22
N THR A 20 -4.14 -9.22 1.49
CA THR A 20 -2.89 -9.67 0.91
C THR A 20 -2.54 -8.77 -0.27
N VAL A 21 -1.30 -8.33 -0.32
CA VAL A 21 -0.82 -7.59 -1.49
C VAL A 21 -0.50 -8.62 -2.57
N PRO A 22 -1.16 -8.55 -3.74
CA PRO A 22 -0.91 -9.53 -4.79
C PRO A 22 0.56 -9.54 -5.22
N GLU A 23 1.03 -10.73 -5.57
CA GLU A 23 2.44 -10.88 -5.95
C GLU A 23 2.81 -9.98 -7.11
N GLY A 24 1.90 -9.79 -8.05
CA GLY A 24 2.17 -8.91 -9.17
C GLY A 24 2.43 -7.48 -8.74
N ILE A 25 1.71 -7.03 -7.72
CA ILE A 25 1.92 -5.68 -7.19
C ILE A 25 3.25 -5.62 -6.44
N VAL A 26 3.58 -6.66 -5.69
CA VAL A 26 4.85 -6.71 -4.98
C VAL A 26 6.01 -6.58 -5.97
N ALA A 27 5.93 -7.30 -7.08
CA ALA A 27 6.97 -7.24 -8.10
C ALA A 27 6.99 -5.89 -8.80
N PHE A 28 5.81 -5.37 -9.11
CA PHE A 28 5.71 -4.11 -9.84
C PHE A 28 6.30 -2.96 -9.05
N LEU A 29 6.05 -2.93 -7.76
CA LEU A 29 6.55 -1.88 -6.89
C LEU A 29 7.88 -2.24 -6.25
N GLU A 30 8.37 -3.45 -6.47
CA GLU A 30 9.62 -3.92 -5.89
C GLU A 30 9.58 -3.79 -4.36
N LEU A 31 8.49 -4.29 -3.79
CA LEU A 31 8.28 -4.19 -2.35
C LEU A 31 9.14 -5.19 -1.60
N GLN A 32 9.62 -4.78 -0.46
CA GLN A 32 10.38 -5.63 0.44
C GLN A 32 9.87 -5.45 1.84
N VAL A 33 10.13 -6.45 2.68
CA VAL A 33 9.73 -6.36 4.07
C VAL A 33 10.37 -5.13 4.70
N GLY A 34 9.57 -4.34 5.37
CA GLY A 34 10.03 -3.11 5.99
C GLY A 34 9.75 -1.87 5.18
N ASP A 35 9.40 -2.03 3.91
CA ASP A 35 9.04 -0.87 3.11
C ASP A 35 7.75 -0.26 3.62
N LYS A 36 7.59 1.01 3.39
CA LYS A 36 6.38 1.71 3.78
C LYS A 36 5.55 2.01 2.56
N LEU A 37 4.24 2.00 2.76
CA LEU A 37 3.31 2.32 1.70
C LEU A 37 2.64 3.65 2.02
N LEU A 38 2.54 4.49 1.03
CA LEU A 38 1.83 5.76 1.13
C LEU A 38 0.47 5.59 0.50
N TRP A 39 -0.55 6.01 1.22
CA TRP A 39 -1.93 5.86 0.79
C TRP A 39 -2.51 7.24 0.54
N LYS A 40 -3.06 7.44 -0.63
CA LYS A 40 -3.66 8.71 -0.98
C LYS A 40 -5.12 8.49 -1.35
N MET A 41 -6.01 9.18 -0.68
CA MET A 41 -7.44 9.08 -0.97
C MET A 41 -7.79 10.04 -2.11
N ASP A 42 -8.66 9.58 -2.99
CA ASP A 42 -9.05 10.38 -4.13
C ASP A 42 -10.44 9.97 -4.56
N ILE A 43 -11.03 10.76 -5.41
CA ILE A 43 -12.33 10.47 -6.00
C ILE A 43 -12.19 10.64 -7.50
N GLN A 44 -12.54 9.59 -8.26
CA GLN A 44 -12.49 9.66 -9.70
C GLN A 44 -13.81 9.14 -10.25
N GLU A 45 -14.41 9.90 -11.13
CA GLU A 45 -15.67 9.50 -11.78
C GLU A 45 -16.73 9.08 -10.78
N GLY A 46 -16.77 9.79 -9.65
CA GLY A 46 -17.75 9.50 -8.62
C GLY A 46 -17.40 8.33 -7.71
N GLU A 47 -16.26 7.70 -7.92
CA GLU A 47 -15.85 6.57 -7.11
C GLU A 47 -14.74 6.96 -6.15
N ARG A 48 -14.82 6.41 -4.95
CA ARG A 48 -13.76 6.62 -3.97
C ARG A 48 -12.66 5.64 -4.26
N ILE A 49 -11.46 6.16 -4.46
CA ILE A 49 -10.32 5.32 -4.74
C ILE A 49 -9.17 5.66 -3.80
N VAL A 50 -8.21 4.77 -3.75
CA VAL A 50 -7.01 4.98 -2.97
C VAL A 50 -5.84 4.66 -3.87
N ILE A 51 -4.88 5.57 -3.90
CA ILE A 51 -3.66 5.39 -4.66
C ILE A 51 -2.59 4.99 -3.67
N VAL A 52 -1.88 3.91 -3.98
CA VAL A 52 -0.84 3.39 -3.10
C VAL A 52 0.48 3.49 -3.82
N ARG A 53 1.49 3.97 -3.13
CA ARG A 53 2.82 4.00 -3.68
C ARG A 53 3.83 3.62 -2.62
N LYS A 54 4.95 3.09 -3.07
CA LYS A 54 6.02 2.70 -2.19
C LYS A 54 6.80 3.93 -1.76
N SER A 55 7.07 4.00 -0.46
CA SER A 55 7.85 5.09 0.10
C SER A 55 9.20 4.55 0.52
N LYS A 56 10.24 5.27 0.18
CA LYS A 56 11.56 4.85 0.59
C LYS A 56 11.77 5.15 2.06
N PRO A 57 12.59 4.35 2.75
CA PRO A 57 12.90 4.62 4.14
C PRO A 57 13.55 6.00 4.29
N ALA A 58 13.28 6.63 5.41
CA ALA A 58 13.75 7.98 5.62
C ALA A 58 15.26 8.08 5.55
N ARG A 59 15.96 7.08 6.08
CA ARG A 59 17.39 7.16 6.09
C ARG A 59 17.99 7.15 4.69
N GLY A 60 17.25 6.68 3.74
CA GLY A 60 17.77 6.64 2.38
C GLY A 60 17.84 7.99 1.74
N GLN A 61 17.29 8.96 2.39
CA GLN A 61 17.25 10.25 1.84
C GLN A 61 18.26 11.15 2.34
N LYS A 62 18.88 10.84 3.24
CA LYS A 62 19.69 11.70 3.73
C LYS A 62 20.79 11.94 3.09
N LEU A 63 21.07 11.86 2.57
CA LEU A 63 22.05 11.92 1.94
C LEU A 63 22.30 12.97 1.27
N LYS A 64 22.04 13.44 1.17
CA LYS A 64 21.96 14.21 0.63
C LYS A 64 22.34 15.09 0.68
N ARG A 65 22.68 15.17 0.87
CA ARG A 65 22.93 15.91 1.04
C ARG A 65 23.33 16.15 0.82
#